data_dda58de1ffa42f58e4ed6edbbbd2b3aa
#
_entry.id   dda58de1ffa42f58e4ed6edbbbd2b3aa
#
_cell.length_a   1.000
_cell.length_b   1.000
_cell.length_c   1.000
_cell.angle_alpha   90.00
_cell.angle_beta   90.00
_cell.angle_gamma   90.00
#
_symmetry.space_group_name_H-M   'P 1'
#
loop_
_entity.id
_entity.type
_entity.pdbx_description
1 polymer ?
#
loop_
_entity_poly.entity_id
_entity_poly.type
_entity_poly.pdbx_seq_one_letter_code
_entity_poly.pdbx_strand_id
1 'polypeptide(L)'
;MNFTENMDICRHSGSCGGCKYQGIPYEQQLAEKEQAVLEFLEDKNIECENIQKIEPSPAKYRYRNKMEYTFGDLQKDGELTLGLHMKGRFMSVVTANECQLVCRDFNTILDAVLEFCRKKAYPKYHKKAHRGLLRHLVLRKGERTGEILVNIVTASGDFDGQGFVKMLKDLVLDNNSIIGILRTVNDNLSDAVICDRMEILFGRDYYIEMVMGLDFKVSAFSFFQTNVTAAEKLYEDAVSFLDKK
;
A
#
# COMPACT_ATOMS: atom_id res chain seq x y z
N MET A 1 3.29 25.14 8.06
CA MET A 1 4.17 25.17 6.86
C MET A 1 3.30 24.77 5.67
N ASN A 2 3.03 25.72 4.75
CA ASN A 2 2.21 25.47 3.56
C ASN A 2 3.03 24.67 2.54
N PHE A 3 2.89 23.36 2.52
CA PHE A 3 3.39 22.53 1.43
C PHE A 3 2.39 22.51 0.28
N THR A 4 2.33 23.58 -0.48
CA THR A 4 1.81 23.55 -1.85
C THR A 4 2.91 22.99 -2.76
N GLU A 5 3.30 21.73 -2.55
CA GLU A 5 4.05 21.02 -3.57
C GLU A 5 3.06 20.72 -4.71
N ASN A 6 3.17 21.50 -5.77
CA ASN A 6 2.65 21.14 -7.08
C ASN A 6 3.47 19.91 -7.53
N MET A 7 3.15 18.72 -6.99
CA MET A 7 3.84 17.51 -7.41
C MET A 7 3.43 17.23 -8.85
N ASP A 8 4.41 17.09 -9.71
CA ASP A 8 4.23 16.69 -11.10
C ASP A 8 3.38 15.40 -11.19
N ILE A 9 2.72 15.22 -12.33
CA ILE A 9 1.99 13.98 -12.61
C ILE A 9 2.92 12.78 -12.37
N CYS A 10 2.44 11.79 -11.63
CA CYS A 10 3.19 10.58 -11.32
C CYS A 10 3.76 9.96 -12.61
N ARG A 11 5.05 9.66 -12.62
CA ARG A 11 5.77 9.06 -13.76
C ARG A 11 5.09 7.80 -14.31
N HIS A 12 4.42 7.03 -13.45
CA HIS A 12 3.72 5.81 -13.82
C HIS A 12 2.26 6.02 -14.24
N SER A 13 1.76 7.27 -14.29
CA SER A 13 0.35 7.62 -14.51
C SER A 13 -0.24 7.01 -15.79
N GLY A 14 0.54 6.93 -16.87
CA GLY A 14 0.08 6.39 -18.16
C GLY A 14 -0.06 4.86 -18.19
N SER A 15 0.57 4.14 -17.28
CA SER A 15 0.68 2.68 -17.29
C SER A 15 0.16 2.01 -16.02
N CYS A 16 0.41 2.59 -14.85
CA CYS A 16 0.01 2.01 -13.57
C CYS A 16 -1.50 2.14 -13.33
N GLY A 17 -2.15 1.04 -12.93
CA GLY A 17 -3.59 1.00 -12.59
C GLY A 17 -3.93 1.43 -11.17
N GLY A 18 -2.95 1.88 -10.36
CA GLY A 18 -3.15 2.16 -8.93
C GLY A 18 -3.92 3.45 -8.63
N CYS A 19 -4.03 4.39 -9.58
CA CYS A 19 -4.68 5.69 -9.38
C CYS A 19 -5.77 5.95 -10.40
N LYS A 20 -6.97 6.33 -9.92
CA LYS A 20 -8.10 6.75 -10.76
C LYS A 20 -8.03 8.25 -11.13
N TYR A 21 -7.57 9.08 -10.18
CA TYR A 21 -7.69 10.54 -10.25
C TYR A 21 -6.37 11.26 -10.57
N GLN A 22 -5.33 10.54 -10.97
CA GLN A 22 -4.05 11.16 -11.32
C GLN A 22 -4.22 12.15 -12.48
N GLY A 23 -3.69 13.38 -12.30
CA GLY A 23 -3.79 14.46 -13.28
C GLY A 23 -5.08 15.28 -13.20
N ILE A 24 -6.04 14.92 -12.32
CA ILE A 24 -7.23 15.73 -12.05
C ILE A 24 -6.93 16.66 -10.86
N PRO A 25 -7.18 17.98 -10.96
CA PRO A 25 -7.03 18.89 -9.83
C PRO A 25 -7.78 18.41 -8.59
N TYR A 26 -7.17 18.55 -7.40
CA TYR A 26 -7.74 17.96 -6.19
C TYR A 26 -9.11 18.53 -5.82
N GLU A 27 -9.30 19.82 -6.03
CA GLU A 27 -10.58 20.52 -5.83
C GLU A 27 -11.68 19.96 -6.74
N GLN A 28 -11.33 19.61 -7.98
CA GLN A 28 -12.27 18.94 -8.89
C GLN A 28 -12.59 17.51 -8.42
N GLN A 29 -11.58 16.78 -7.91
CA GLN A 29 -11.83 15.44 -7.32
C GLN A 29 -12.80 15.49 -6.14
N LEU A 30 -12.69 16.53 -5.29
CA LEU A 30 -13.61 16.73 -4.17
C LEU A 30 -15.02 17.04 -4.69
N ALA A 31 -15.16 17.99 -5.62
CA ALA A 31 -16.45 18.37 -6.20
C ALA A 31 -17.16 17.16 -6.87
N GLU A 32 -16.43 16.36 -7.66
CA GLU A 32 -16.99 15.16 -8.29
C GLU A 32 -17.47 14.12 -7.27
N LYS A 33 -16.74 13.95 -6.15
CA LYS A 33 -17.13 13.01 -5.08
C LYS A 33 -18.33 13.52 -4.30
N GLU A 34 -18.37 14.81 -3.97
CA GLU A 34 -19.49 15.44 -3.29
C GLU A 34 -20.76 15.30 -4.12
N GLN A 35 -20.68 15.68 -5.40
CA GLN A 35 -21.78 15.54 -6.34
C GLN A 35 -22.31 14.10 -6.43
N ALA A 36 -21.42 13.12 -6.54
CA ALA A 36 -21.82 11.72 -6.61
C ALA A 36 -22.57 11.24 -5.37
N VAL A 37 -22.24 11.77 -4.18
CA VAL A 37 -22.97 11.47 -2.93
C VAL A 37 -24.34 12.12 -2.94
N LEU A 38 -24.44 13.38 -3.38
CA LEU A 38 -25.73 14.10 -3.46
C LEU A 38 -26.68 13.41 -4.44
N GLU A 39 -26.20 13.05 -5.62
CA GLU A 39 -26.97 12.30 -6.63
C GLU A 39 -27.45 10.93 -6.08
N PHE A 40 -26.60 10.23 -5.32
CA PHE A 40 -26.97 8.95 -4.68
C PHE A 40 -28.08 9.14 -3.64
N LEU A 41 -28.01 10.18 -2.80
CA LEU A 41 -29.04 10.48 -1.80
C LEU A 41 -30.37 10.80 -2.47
N GLU A 42 -30.36 11.61 -3.54
CA GLU A 42 -31.53 11.96 -4.31
C GLU A 42 -32.17 10.72 -4.99
N ASP A 43 -31.35 9.89 -5.67
CA ASP A 43 -31.81 8.65 -6.33
C ASP A 43 -32.48 7.66 -5.34
N LYS A 44 -31.99 7.62 -4.09
CA LYS A 44 -32.55 6.76 -3.04
C LYS A 44 -33.64 7.43 -2.22
N ASN A 45 -34.03 8.66 -2.53
CA ASN A 45 -34.99 9.46 -1.73
C ASN A 45 -34.62 9.51 -0.24
N ILE A 46 -33.32 9.67 0.05
CA ILE A 46 -32.84 9.81 1.43
C ILE A 46 -32.86 11.31 1.79
N GLU A 47 -33.75 11.70 2.68
CA GLU A 47 -33.82 13.04 3.20
C GLU A 47 -32.79 13.24 4.33
N CYS A 48 -31.99 14.30 4.22
CA CYS A 48 -31.02 14.70 5.23
C CYS A 48 -31.32 16.13 5.70
N GLU A 49 -31.43 16.32 7.02
CA GLU A 49 -31.66 17.66 7.60
C GLU A 49 -30.48 18.62 7.35
N ASN A 50 -29.26 18.07 7.32
CA ASN A 50 -28.05 18.85 7.08
C ASN A 50 -27.04 18.02 6.31
N ILE A 51 -26.51 18.56 5.22
CA ILE A 51 -25.44 17.97 4.44
C ILE A 51 -24.24 18.91 4.53
N GLN A 52 -23.16 18.41 5.16
CA GLN A 52 -21.91 19.16 5.26
C GLN A 52 -21.11 18.99 3.97
N LYS A 53 -20.23 19.96 3.67
CA LYS A 53 -19.30 19.86 2.57
C LYS A 53 -18.33 18.71 2.79
N ILE A 54 -17.82 18.13 1.69
CA ILE A 54 -16.81 17.08 1.73
C ILE A 54 -15.56 17.58 2.47
N GLU A 55 -15.10 16.80 3.47
CA GLU A 55 -13.86 17.09 4.18
C GLU A 55 -12.67 16.65 3.34
N PRO A 56 -11.72 17.56 3.02
CA PRO A 56 -10.54 17.19 2.27
C PRO A 56 -9.56 16.34 3.09
N SER A 57 -8.84 15.42 2.44
CA SER A 57 -7.74 14.71 3.11
C SER A 57 -6.65 15.69 3.56
N PRO A 58 -6.14 15.58 4.79
CA PRO A 58 -5.04 16.41 5.28
C PRO A 58 -3.78 16.34 4.41
N ALA A 59 -3.56 15.21 3.72
CA ALA A 59 -2.46 15.01 2.79
C ALA A 59 -2.96 14.51 1.45
N LYS A 60 -2.53 15.15 0.36
CA LYS A 60 -2.85 14.74 -1.02
C LYS A 60 -1.93 13.61 -1.51
N TYR A 61 -0.72 13.52 -0.97
CA TYR A 61 0.34 12.58 -1.33
C TYR A 61 0.97 11.97 -0.08
N ARG A 62 1.70 10.85 -0.25
CA ARG A 62 2.46 10.15 0.79
C ARG A 62 1.63 9.75 2.04
N TYR A 63 0.32 9.72 1.88
CA TYR A 63 -0.61 9.38 2.98
C TYR A 63 -0.81 7.87 3.17
N ARG A 64 -0.43 7.09 2.14
CA ARG A 64 -0.75 5.66 2.14
C ARG A 64 0.28 4.87 2.94
N ASN A 65 -0.16 4.29 4.05
CA ASN A 65 0.67 3.55 5.00
C ASN A 65 0.70 2.03 4.78
N LYS A 66 -0.03 1.51 3.76
CA LYS A 66 0.01 0.11 3.35
C LYS A 66 0.05 0.01 1.84
N MET A 67 0.94 -0.83 1.31
CA MET A 67 0.95 -1.18 -0.10
C MET A 67 1.21 -2.67 -0.29
N GLU A 68 0.47 -3.26 -1.20
CA GLU A 68 0.64 -4.63 -1.67
C GLU A 68 1.14 -4.57 -3.12
N TYR A 69 2.39 -4.92 -3.32
CA TYR A 69 3.00 -5.00 -4.64
C TYR A 69 2.99 -6.45 -5.12
N THR A 70 2.78 -6.65 -6.41
CA THR A 70 2.78 -7.95 -7.05
C THR A 70 4.09 -8.15 -7.83
N PHE A 71 4.71 -9.32 -7.71
CA PHE A 71 5.77 -9.75 -8.62
C PHE A 71 5.16 -10.20 -9.95
N GLY A 72 5.73 -9.75 -11.05
CA GLY A 72 5.22 -10.04 -12.38
C GLY A 72 6.22 -9.77 -13.48
N ASP A 73 5.69 -9.51 -14.66
CA ASP A 73 6.41 -8.96 -15.80
C ASP A 73 5.54 -7.91 -16.50
N LEU A 74 6.18 -7.00 -17.22
CA LEU A 74 5.48 -6.02 -18.04
C LEU A 74 4.96 -6.66 -19.34
N GLN A 75 5.76 -7.56 -19.89
CA GLN A 75 5.44 -8.36 -21.09
C GLN A 75 5.69 -9.83 -20.74
N LYS A 76 4.91 -10.71 -21.34
CA LYS A 76 5.01 -12.15 -21.09
C LYS A 76 6.46 -12.63 -21.26
N ASP A 77 6.95 -13.36 -20.26
CA ASP A 77 8.32 -13.89 -20.18
C ASP A 77 9.43 -12.81 -20.21
N GLY A 78 9.06 -11.56 -19.89
CA GLY A 78 9.99 -10.44 -19.75
C GLY A 78 10.72 -10.42 -18.41
N GLU A 79 11.47 -9.35 -18.19
CA GLU A 79 12.19 -9.14 -16.94
C GLU A 79 11.26 -9.08 -15.73
N LEU A 80 11.72 -9.59 -14.59
CA LEU A 80 10.97 -9.53 -13.33
C LEU A 80 10.66 -8.07 -12.96
N THR A 81 9.40 -7.78 -12.69
CA THR A 81 8.92 -6.50 -12.16
C THR A 81 8.31 -6.69 -10.78
N LEU A 82 8.25 -5.61 -10.00
CA LEU A 82 7.58 -5.57 -8.70
C LEU A 82 6.79 -4.26 -8.60
N GLY A 83 5.46 -4.35 -8.45
CA GLY A 83 4.66 -3.14 -8.41
C GLY A 83 3.17 -3.41 -8.54
N LEU A 84 2.50 -2.63 -9.37
CA LEU A 84 1.04 -2.67 -9.51
C LEU A 84 0.64 -3.13 -10.92
N HIS A 85 -0.55 -3.70 -11.03
CA HIS A 85 -1.08 -4.10 -12.33
C HIS A 85 -1.22 -2.91 -13.29
N MET A 86 -0.91 -3.15 -14.56
CA MET A 86 -1.08 -2.16 -15.61
C MET A 86 -2.56 -1.85 -15.84
N LYS A 87 -2.87 -0.59 -16.11
CA LYS A 87 -4.22 -0.16 -16.45
C LYS A 87 -4.72 -0.90 -17.69
N GLY A 88 -5.85 -1.59 -17.55
CA GLY A 88 -6.46 -2.37 -18.65
C GLY A 88 -5.74 -3.69 -19.00
N ARG A 89 -4.64 -4.06 -18.31
CA ARG A 89 -3.88 -5.31 -18.56
C ARG A 89 -3.57 -6.01 -17.24
N PHE A 90 -4.52 -6.79 -16.76
CA PHE A 90 -4.42 -7.47 -15.46
C PHE A 90 -3.19 -8.40 -15.29
N MET A 91 -2.68 -8.97 -16.39
CA MET A 91 -1.51 -9.87 -16.31
C MET A 91 -0.17 -9.13 -16.32
N SER A 92 -0.13 -7.86 -16.70
CA SER A 92 1.08 -7.05 -16.75
C SER A 92 1.28 -6.28 -15.44
N VAL A 93 2.50 -6.26 -14.93
CA VAL A 93 2.89 -5.55 -13.71
C VAL A 93 3.90 -4.47 -14.04
N VAL A 94 3.60 -3.24 -13.63
CA VAL A 94 4.48 -2.07 -13.77
C VAL A 94 5.27 -1.89 -12.49
N THR A 95 6.59 -1.76 -12.57
CA THR A 95 7.40 -1.40 -11.40
C THR A 95 7.02 -0.01 -10.91
N ALA A 96 6.51 0.07 -9.66
CA ALA A 96 5.92 1.29 -9.10
C ALA A 96 6.86 1.96 -8.07
N ASN A 97 8.12 2.11 -8.41
CA ASN A 97 9.20 2.56 -7.53
C ASN A 97 9.31 4.09 -7.32
N GLU A 98 8.45 4.87 -7.96
CA GLU A 98 8.31 6.31 -7.74
C GLU A 98 6.86 6.67 -7.39
N CYS A 99 6.17 5.77 -6.68
CA CYS A 99 4.78 5.99 -6.29
C CYS A 99 4.66 7.18 -5.35
N GLN A 100 3.85 8.16 -5.72
CA GLN A 100 3.64 9.39 -4.94
C GLN A 100 2.65 9.21 -3.77
N LEU A 101 1.91 8.09 -3.71
CA LEU A 101 0.94 7.83 -2.64
C LEU A 101 1.59 7.31 -1.37
N VAL A 102 2.79 6.72 -1.46
CA VAL A 102 3.54 6.13 -0.35
C VAL A 102 4.75 6.98 0.02
N CYS A 103 5.31 6.76 1.22
CA CYS A 103 6.57 7.39 1.61
C CYS A 103 7.74 6.92 0.72
N ARG A 104 8.82 7.71 0.67
CA ARG A 104 10.02 7.37 -0.13
C ARG A 104 10.63 6.04 0.25
N ASP A 105 10.62 5.71 1.54
CA ASP A 105 11.19 4.47 2.04
C ASP A 105 10.52 3.23 1.45
N PHE A 106 9.21 3.28 1.15
CA PHE A 106 8.54 2.18 0.44
C PHE A 106 9.09 1.99 -0.97
N ASN A 107 9.38 3.08 -1.67
CA ASN A 107 9.98 3.03 -2.99
C ASN A 107 11.40 2.47 -2.92
N THR A 108 12.20 2.91 -1.94
CA THR A 108 13.56 2.41 -1.67
C THR A 108 13.56 0.90 -1.36
N ILE A 109 12.64 0.45 -0.50
CA ILE A 109 12.50 -0.97 -0.15
C ILE A 109 12.07 -1.78 -1.39
N LEU A 110 11.12 -1.28 -2.17
CA LEU A 110 10.66 -1.95 -3.41
C LEU A 110 11.82 -2.19 -4.38
N ASP A 111 12.62 -1.16 -4.65
CA ASP A 111 13.77 -1.26 -5.56
C ASP A 111 14.81 -2.26 -5.05
N ALA A 112 15.15 -2.19 -3.77
CA ALA A 112 16.12 -3.11 -3.17
C ALA A 112 15.63 -4.58 -3.20
N VAL A 113 14.34 -4.81 -2.91
CA VAL A 113 13.73 -6.15 -2.97
C VAL A 113 13.71 -6.68 -4.39
N LEU A 114 13.33 -5.85 -5.38
CA LEU A 114 13.32 -6.24 -6.78
C LEU A 114 14.71 -6.63 -7.26
N GLU A 115 15.72 -5.80 -6.95
CA GLU A 115 17.11 -6.07 -7.32
C GLU A 115 17.64 -7.35 -6.65
N PHE A 116 17.36 -7.55 -5.36
CA PHE A 116 17.73 -8.78 -4.64
C PHE A 116 17.12 -10.01 -5.33
N CYS A 117 15.84 -9.99 -5.65
CA CYS A 117 15.14 -11.11 -6.28
C CYS A 117 15.66 -11.39 -7.69
N ARG A 118 16.03 -10.35 -8.47
CA ARG A 118 16.66 -10.47 -9.79
C ARG A 118 18.04 -11.11 -9.68
N LYS A 119 18.89 -10.66 -8.76
CA LYS A 119 20.23 -11.23 -8.51
C LYS A 119 20.18 -12.70 -8.11
N LYS A 120 19.15 -13.09 -7.37
CA LYS A 120 18.91 -14.50 -6.98
C LYS A 120 18.22 -15.33 -8.08
N ALA A 121 17.83 -14.70 -9.19
CA ALA A 121 17.07 -15.32 -10.27
C ALA A 121 15.81 -16.06 -9.81
N TYR A 122 15.13 -15.53 -8.77
CA TYR A 122 13.89 -16.10 -8.27
C TYR A 122 12.76 -15.95 -9.29
N PRO A 123 12.07 -17.04 -9.66
CA PRO A 123 10.97 -16.96 -10.61
C PRO A 123 9.73 -16.34 -9.97
N LYS A 124 9.06 -15.44 -10.71
CA LYS A 124 7.70 -14.99 -10.35
C LYS A 124 6.72 -16.17 -10.34
N TYR A 125 5.70 -16.11 -9.50
CA TYR A 125 4.63 -17.09 -9.51
C TYR A 125 3.71 -16.87 -10.74
N HIS A 126 3.57 -17.91 -11.54
CA HIS A 126 2.73 -17.88 -12.73
C HIS A 126 1.32 -18.39 -12.40
N LYS A 127 0.34 -17.48 -12.34
CA LYS A 127 -1.04 -17.71 -11.87
C LYS A 127 -1.79 -18.85 -12.60
N LYS A 128 -1.49 -19.09 -13.90
CA LYS A 128 -2.14 -20.16 -14.68
C LYS A 128 -1.42 -21.51 -14.59
N ALA A 129 -0.10 -21.48 -14.47
CA ALA A 129 0.71 -22.71 -14.39
C ALA A 129 0.93 -23.15 -12.94
N HIS A 130 0.58 -22.31 -11.96
CA HIS A 130 0.77 -22.54 -10.53
C HIS A 130 2.22 -22.93 -10.18
N ARG A 131 3.19 -22.23 -10.78
CA ARG A 131 4.63 -22.46 -10.61
C ARG A 131 5.37 -21.15 -10.45
N GLY A 132 6.46 -21.17 -9.68
CA GLY A 132 7.29 -20.02 -9.35
C GLY A 132 7.25 -19.75 -7.86
N LEU A 133 8.14 -18.85 -7.41
CA LEU A 133 8.36 -18.57 -5.99
C LEU A 133 7.70 -17.27 -5.55
N LEU A 134 7.98 -16.16 -6.27
CA LEU A 134 7.64 -14.81 -5.82
C LEU A 134 6.19 -14.43 -6.13
N ARG A 135 5.43 -14.01 -5.11
CA ARG A 135 4.02 -13.62 -5.26
C ARG A 135 3.81 -12.13 -5.00
N HIS A 136 4.06 -11.68 -3.77
CA HIS A 136 3.80 -10.29 -3.37
C HIS A 136 4.86 -9.75 -2.42
N LEU A 137 4.95 -8.43 -2.35
CA LEU A 137 5.61 -7.68 -1.29
C LEU A 137 4.58 -6.79 -0.62
N VAL A 138 4.36 -6.99 0.66
CA VAL A 138 3.45 -6.14 1.46
C VAL A 138 4.28 -5.28 2.40
N LEU A 139 4.13 -3.97 2.25
CA LEU A 139 4.74 -2.98 3.13
C LEU A 139 3.67 -2.29 3.96
N ARG A 140 3.92 -2.17 5.25
CA ARG A 140 3.08 -1.43 6.19
C ARG A 140 3.92 -0.47 7.03
N LYS A 141 3.38 0.67 7.34
CA LYS A 141 4.06 1.69 8.16
C LYS A 141 3.12 2.25 9.21
N GLY A 142 3.62 2.42 10.43
CA GLY A 142 3.01 3.30 11.41
C GLY A 142 3.29 4.75 11.03
N GLU A 143 2.24 5.51 10.72
CA GLU A 143 2.39 6.89 10.24
C GLU A 143 3.01 7.80 11.31
N ARG A 144 2.62 7.60 12.55
CA ARG A 144 3.10 8.38 13.69
C ARG A 144 4.39 7.82 14.30
N THR A 145 4.63 6.51 14.18
CA THR A 145 5.78 5.85 14.82
C THR A 145 6.98 5.68 13.89
N GLY A 146 6.76 5.75 12.57
CA GLY A 146 7.80 5.47 11.58
C GLY A 146 8.20 4.00 11.49
N GLU A 147 7.48 3.09 12.13
CA GLU A 147 7.76 1.67 12.15
C GLU A 147 7.32 1.01 10.82
N ILE A 148 8.24 0.34 10.14
CA ILE A 148 7.95 -0.39 8.89
C ILE A 148 7.97 -1.88 9.14
N LEU A 149 6.92 -2.57 8.69
CA LEU A 149 6.82 -4.01 8.60
C LEU A 149 6.91 -4.44 7.14
N VAL A 150 7.90 -5.26 6.82
CA VAL A 150 8.15 -5.82 5.48
C VAL A 150 7.71 -7.27 5.46
N ASN A 151 6.82 -7.64 4.55
CA ASN A 151 6.36 -9.02 4.40
C ASN A 151 6.50 -9.45 2.93
N ILE A 152 7.45 -10.35 2.65
CA ILE A 152 7.54 -11.00 1.35
C ILE A 152 6.66 -12.24 1.31
N VAL A 153 5.79 -12.32 0.31
CA VAL A 153 4.89 -13.46 0.08
C VAL A 153 5.45 -14.32 -1.03
N THR A 154 5.69 -15.59 -0.72
CA THR A 154 6.24 -16.57 -1.65
C THR A 154 5.36 -17.82 -1.69
N ALA A 155 5.49 -18.64 -2.74
CA ALA A 155 5.13 -20.04 -2.65
C ALA A 155 6.16 -20.81 -1.80
N SER A 156 5.88 -22.07 -1.49
CA SER A 156 6.88 -22.99 -0.92
C SER A 156 8.09 -23.12 -1.84
N GLY A 157 9.28 -23.16 -1.26
CA GLY A 157 10.53 -23.28 -2.00
C GLY A 157 11.70 -22.64 -1.25
N ASP A 158 12.86 -22.78 -1.82
CA ASP A 158 14.08 -22.22 -1.26
C ASP A 158 14.12 -20.71 -1.38
N PHE A 159 14.42 -20.03 -0.28
CA PHE A 159 14.50 -18.57 -0.18
C PHE A 159 15.60 -18.17 0.80
N ASP A 160 16.55 -17.37 0.35
CA ASP A 160 17.64 -16.84 1.16
C ASP A 160 17.14 -15.76 2.13
N GLY A 161 16.51 -16.19 3.23
CA GLY A 161 15.99 -15.30 4.26
C GLY A 161 17.08 -14.49 4.96
N GLN A 162 18.28 -15.07 5.15
CA GLN A 162 19.40 -14.37 5.80
C GLN A 162 19.94 -13.24 4.90
N GLY A 163 20.18 -13.52 3.63
CA GLY A 163 20.58 -12.50 2.67
C GLY A 163 19.53 -11.42 2.47
N PHE A 164 18.24 -11.77 2.49
CA PHE A 164 17.13 -10.83 2.42
C PHE A 164 17.09 -9.89 3.63
N VAL A 165 17.22 -10.42 4.85
CA VAL A 165 17.29 -9.62 6.07
C VAL A 165 18.50 -8.70 6.05
N LYS A 166 19.69 -9.21 5.67
CA LYS A 166 20.89 -8.40 5.58
C LYS A 166 20.70 -7.22 4.61
N MET A 167 20.22 -7.49 3.40
CA MET A 167 19.97 -6.47 2.38
C MET A 167 19.04 -5.36 2.91
N LEU A 168 17.91 -5.72 3.54
CA LEU A 168 16.96 -4.75 4.08
C LEU A 168 17.54 -3.93 5.25
N LYS A 169 18.36 -4.54 6.10
CA LYS A 169 19.00 -3.84 7.23
C LYS A 169 20.10 -2.88 6.81
N ASP A 170 20.72 -3.11 5.67
CA ASP A 170 21.76 -2.23 5.11
C ASP A 170 21.17 -1.00 4.40
N LEU A 171 19.83 -0.90 4.24
CA LEU A 171 19.18 0.26 3.63
C LEU A 171 19.25 1.49 4.53
N VAL A 172 19.54 2.63 3.88
CA VAL A 172 19.39 3.94 4.52
C VAL A 172 17.99 4.45 4.20
N LEU A 173 17.16 4.58 5.24
CA LEU A 173 15.80 5.10 5.15
C LEU A 173 15.76 6.54 5.67
N ASP A 174 14.76 7.33 5.22
CA ASP A 174 14.66 8.76 5.58
C ASP A 174 14.48 8.94 7.11
N ASN A 175 13.30 8.60 7.63
CA ASN A 175 13.00 8.77 9.07
C ASN A 175 12.24 7.55 9.64
N ASN A 176 12.27 6.43 8.95
CA ASN A 176 11.55 5.23 9.33
C ASN A 176 12.52 4.10 9.67
N SER A 177 12.03 3.08 10.38
CA SER A 177 12.84 1.93 10.79
C SER A 177 12.11 0.63 10.45
N ILE A 178 12.81 -0.32 9.84
CA ILE A 178 12.27 -1.67 9.64
C ILE A 178 12.33 -2.41 10.98
N ILE A 179 11.15 -2.64 11.57
CA ILE A 179 11.01 -3.30 12.87
C ILE A 179 10.69 -4.78 12.78
N GLY A 180 10.28 -5.22 11.60
CA GLY A 180 9.97 -6.61 11.34
C GLY A 180 10.11 -6.97 9.86
N ILE A 181 10.66 -8.14 9.61
CA ILE A 181 10.79 -8.73 8.27
C ILE A 181 10.19 -10.12 8.34
N LEU A 182 9.18 -10.36 7.52
CA LEU A 182 8.40 -11.58 7.48
C LEU A 182 8.52 -12.24 6.12
N ARG A 183 8.41 -13.56 6.11
CA ARG A 183 8.11 -14.35 4.93
C ARG A 183 6.78 -15.06 5.16
N THR A 184 5.81 -14.77 4.32
CA THR A 184 4.55 -15.50 4.25
C THR A 184 4.63 -16.51 3.14
N VAL A 185 4.41 -17.79 3.46
CA VAL A 185 4.24 -18.84 2.45
C VAL A 185 2.75 -18.93 2.12
N ASN A 186 2.45 -18.91 0.83
CA ASN A 186 1.10 -19.01 0.28
C ASN A 186 1.14 -19.95 -0.93
N ASP A 187 0.65 -21.18 -0.75
CA ASP A 187 0.56 -22.20 -1.80
C ASP A 187 -0.84 -22.29 -2.41
N ASN A 188 -1.77 -21.41 -1.99
CA ASN A 188 -3.10 -21.35 -2.57
C ASN A 188 -3.06 -20.98 -4.05
N LEU A 189 -4.01 -21.51 -4.81
CA LEU A 189 -4.18 -21.17 -6.23
C LEU A 189 -4.67 -19.72 -6.42
N SER A 190 -5.37 -19.17 -5.42
CA SER A 190 -5.83 -17.79 -5.42
C SER A 190 -4.65 -16.81 -5.40
N ASP A 191 -4.81 -15.68 -6.09
CA ASP A 191 -3.83 -14.58 -6.09
C ASP A 191 -3.96 -13.65 -4.86
N ALA A 192 -4.85 -13.95 -3.95
CA ALA A 192 -4.99 -13.17 -2.73
C ALA A 192 -3.78 -13.37 -1.80
N VAL A 193 -3.46 -12.34 -1.02
CA VAL A 193 -2.45 -12.43 0.05
C VAL A 193 -3.04 -13.22 1.21
N ILE A 194 -2.91 -14.55 1.13
CA ILE A 194 -3.33 -15.51 2.15
C ILE A 194 -2.10 -16.04 2.85
N CYS A 195 -2.24 -16.39 4.11
CA CYS A 195 -1.16 -16.90 4.94
C CYS A 195 -1.41 -18.38 5.28
N ASP A 196 -0.69 -19.29 4.63
CA ASP A 196 -0.65 -20.68 5.04
C ASP A 196 0.35 -20.88 6.19
N ARG A 197 1.52 -20.23 6.08
CA ARG A 197 2.56 -20.21 7.11
C ARG A 197 3.30 -18.88 7.10
N MET A 198 3.62 -18.35 8.26
CA MET A 198 4.41 -17.13 8.42
C MET A 198 5.71 -17.43 9.17
N GLU A 199 6.81 -16.92 8.64
CA GLU A 199 8.14 -16.99 9.22
C GLU A 199 8.58 -15.59 9.61
N ILE A 200 8.97 -15.37 10.86
CA ILE A 200 9.58 -14.10 11.29
C ILE A 200 11.08 -14.21 11.02
N LEU A 201 11.54 -13.53 9.97
CA LEU A 201 12.95 -13.53 9.60
C LEU A 201 13.78 -12.56 10.46
N PHE A 202 13.13 -11.44 10.91
CA PHE A 202 13.74 -10.47 11.81
C PHE A 202 12.66 -9.71 12.59
N GLY A 203 12.98 -9.34 13.83
CA GLY A 203 12.19 -8.47 14.67
C GLY A 203 10.85 -9.07 15.09
N ARG A 204 9.75 -8.36 14.81
CA ARG A 204 8.39 -8.73 15.23
C ARG A 204 7.40 -8.75 14.05
N ASP A 205 6.24 -9.37 14.25
CA ASP A 205 5.20 -9.55 13.23
C ASP A 205 4.12 -8.44 13.24
N TYR A 206 4.36 -7.35 13.96
CA TYR A 206 3.45 -6.22 14.09
C TYR A 206 4.22 -4.90 14.15
N TYR A 207 3.53 -3.82 13.83
CA TYR A 207 3.97 -2.45 14.09
C TYR A 207 2.98 -1.75 15.03
N ILE A 208 3.41 -0.65 15.62
CA ILE A 208 2.54 0.22 16.41
C ILE A 208 2.10 1.40 15.54
N GLU A 209 0.81 1.69 15.56
CA GLU A 209 0.25 2.93 15.02
C GLU A 209 -0.43 3.69 16.12
N MET A 210 -0.29 5.01 16.12
CA MET A 210 -0.98 5.89 17.06
C MET A 210 -2.13 6.60 16.33
N VAL A 211 -3.35 6.48 16.84
CA VAL A 211 -4.55 7.14 16.32
C VAL A 211 -5.28 7.81 17.47
N MET A 212 -5.51 9.12 17.39
CA MET A 212 -6.20 9.92 18.42
C MET A 212 -5.60 9.71 19.82
N GLY A 213 -4.28 9.56 19.92
CA GLY A 213 -3.55 9.34 21.17
C GLY A 213 -3.61 7.91 21.74
N LEU A 214 -4.20 6.95 21.02
CA LEU A 214 -4.24 5.56 21.41
C LEU A 214 -3.26 4.74 20.57
N ASP A 215 -2.52 3.83 21.21
CA ASP A 215 -1.61 2.92 20.53
C ASP A 215 -2.32 1.65 20.07
N PHE A 216 -2.19 1.35 18.78
CA PHE A 216 -2.73 0.16 18.15
C PHE A 216 -1.62 -0.78 17.70
N LYS A 217 -1.66 -2.02 18.20
CA LYS A 217 -0.82 -3.10 17.71
C LYS A 217 -1.43 -3.67 16.42
N VAL A 218 -0.77 -3.43 15.28
CA VAL A 218 -1.28 -3.83 13.96
C VAL A 218 -0.43 -4.95 13.38
N SER A 219 -0.99 -6.14 13.22
CA SER A 219 -0.29 -7.30 12.65
C SER A 219 -0.23 -7.25 11.13
N ALA A 220 0.56 -8.14 10.53
CA ALA A 220 0.76 -8.21 9.08
C ALA A 220 -0.55 -8.36 8.29
N PHE A 221 -1.57 -9.04 8.85
CA PHE A 221 -2.84 -9.33 8.17
C PHE A 221 -4.04 -8.57 8.74
N SER A 222 -3.86 -7.79 9.83
CA SER A 222 -4.96 -6.99 10.39
C SER A 222 -5.44 -5.94 9.38
N PHE A 223 -6.74 -5.71 9.33
CA PHE A 223 -7.27 -4.52 8.69
C PHE A 223 -6.84 -3.28 9.48
N PHE A 224 -6.39 -2.27 8.79
CA PHE A 224 -6.17 -0.93 9.32
C PHE A 224 -6.34 0.11 8.23
N GLN A 225 -6.79 1.31 8.60
CA GLN A 225 -7.00 2.39 7.62
C GLN A 225 -5.69 2.79 6.95
N THR A 226 -5.71 2.86 5.61
CA THR A 226 -4.49 3.15 4.83
C THR A 226 -4.13 4.63 4.76
N ASN A 227 -5.03 5.50 5.19
CA ASN A 227 -4.82 6.93 5.38
C ASN A 227 -5.21 7.28 6.81
N VAL A 228 -4.26 7.19 7.74
CA VAL A 228 -4.49 7.39 9.17
C VAL A 228 -4.97 8.80 9.47
N THR A 229 -4.34 9.81 8.87
CA THR A 229 -4.68 11.21 9.14
C THR A 229 -6.10 11.58 8.67
N ALA A 230 -6.56 11.02 7.55
CA ALA A 230 -7.94 11.19 7.14
C ALA A 230 -8.92 10.35 7.97
N ALA A 231 -8.49 9.17 8.46
CA ALA A 231 -9.30 8.36 9.37
C ALA A 231 -9.50 9.04 10.73
N GLU A 232 -8.50 9.72 11.26
CA GLU A 232 -8.64 10.52 12.49
C GLU A 232 -9.72 11.58 12.31
N LYS A 233 -9.72 12.31 11.20
CA LYS A 233 -10.78 13.28 10.87
C LYS A 233 -12.16 12.64 10.80
N LEU A 234 -12.29 11.50 10.11
CA LEU A 234 -13.54 10.75 10.04
C LEU A 234 -14.04 10.34 11.43
N TYR A 235 -13.14 9.93 12.32
CA TYR A 235 -13.52 9.52 13.69
C TYR A 235 -13.92 10.71 14.55
N GLU A 236 -13.18 11.85 14.45
CA GLU A 236 -13.54 13.10 15.12
C GLU A 236 -14.95 13.55 14.71
N ASP A 237 -15.25 13.56 13.40
CA ASP A 237 -16.56 13.94 12.88
C ASP A 237 -17.65 12.99 13.39
N ALA A 238 -17.40 11.66 13.29
CA ALA A 238 -18.38 10.67 13.76
C ALA A 238 -18.69 10.82 15.25
N VAL A 239 -17.69 11.05 16.10
CA VAL A 239 -17.87 11.28 17.53
C VAL A 239 -18.63 12.58 17.80
N SER A 240 -18.37 13.64 17.03
CA SER A 240 -19.04 14.94 17.19
C SER A 240 -20.55 14.87 17.00
N PHE A 241 -21.08 13.88 16.29
CA PHE A 241 -22.52 13.65 16.17
C PHE A 241 -23.15 13.01 17.43
N LEU A 242 -22.34 12.33 18.24
CA LEU A 242 -22.83 11.70 19.49
C LEU A 242 -22.97 12.73 20.61
N ASP A 243 -22.15 13.79 20.59
CA ASP A 243 -22.16 14.83 21.66
C ASP A 243 -23.26 15.90 21.48
N LYS A 244 -24.02 15.83 20.39
CA LYS A 244 -25.11 16.79 20.07
C LYS A 244 -26.47 16.38 20.56
N LYS A 245 -26.56 15.60 21.67
CA LYS A 245 -27.83 15.27 22.32
C LYS A 245 -28.12 16.19 23.51
#